data_371deecd6a460caf0969ad12d4666f97
#
_entry.id   371deecd6a460caf0969ad12d4666f97
#
_cell.length_a   1.000
_cell.length_b   1.000
_cell.length_c   1.000
_cell.angle_alpha   90.00
_cell.angle_beta   90.00
_cell.angle_gamma   90.00
#
_symmetry.space_group_name_H-M   'P 1'
#
loop_
_entity.id
_entity.type
_entity.pdbx_description
1 polymer ?
#
loop_
_entity_poly.entity_id
_entity_poly.type
_entity_poly.pdbx_seq_one_letter_code
_entity_poly.pdbx_strand_id
1 'polypeptide(L)'
;MSKGLQLSEVTKYYAEGSNRIAALDHVSISVEPGEFVAVVGPSGSGKSTFLSIAGALLKASEGEVKLNGHNISTLTAKELAIIRLQEIGFIMQSSNLVPYLNVLDQLLIVKRMSGKVKREDKEFATKLLEELGLGSKLKSLPEELSGGEKQRTAIARALINNPNIILADEPTASLDTKRAHEVVSLIAQEVKSRRKAAIMVTHDERMLEYCDKVYRMEDGKLSLAESSRSGVYPSFVL
;
A
#
# COMPACT_ATOMS: atom_id res chain seq x y z
N MET A 1 -13.52 -19.07 -0.12
CA MET A 1 -13.17 -18.37 1.11
C MET A 1 -12.28 -17.23 0.72
N SER A 2 -12.62 -16.05 1.15
CA SER A 2 -11.89 -14.81 0.86
C SER A 2 -10.46 -14.91 1.41
N LYS A 3 -9.52 -14.42 0.64
CA LYS A 3 -8.10 -14.58 0.95
C LYS A 3 -7.44 -13.24 0.65
N GLY A 4 -7.49 -12.35 1.63
CA GLY A 4 -6.81 -11.06 1.55
C GLY A 4 -5.49 -11.08 2.32
N LEU A 5 -5.29 -10.08 3.15
CA LEU A 5 -4.18 -9.95 4.08
C LEU A 5 -4.65 -10.21 5.51
N GLN A 6 -3.92 -11.04 6.24
CA GLN A 6 -4.20 -11.31 7.65
C GLN A 6 -2.90 -11.26 8.46
N LEU A 7 -2.92 -10.49 9.53
CA LEU A 7 -1.92 -10.51 10.59
C LEU A 7 -2.58 -11.08 11.85
N SER A 8 -1.91 -11.98 12.56
CA SER A 8 -2.41 -12.61 13.78
C SER A 8 -1.34 -12.53 14.86
N GLU A 9 -1.64 -11.81 15.95
CA GLU A 9 -0.78 -11.61 17.12
C GLU A 9 0.65 -11.21 16.77
N VAL A 10 0.79 -10.30 15.79
CA VAL A 10 2.08 -9.87 15.26
C VAL A 10 2.76 -8.92 16.24
N THR A 11 3.94 -9.29 16.71
CA THR A 11 4.79 -8.49 17.57
C THR A 11 6.13 -8.22 16.87
N LYS A 12 6.66 -6.99 17.05
CA LYS A 12 7.97 -6.60 16.55
C LYS A 12 8.79 -5.91 17.60
N TYR A 13 9.92 -6.52 17.94
CA TYR A 13 10.91 -5.93 18.85
C TYR A 13 12.08 -5.31 18.10
N TYR A 14 12.53 -4.18 18.58
CA TYR A 14 13.83 -3.59 18.24
C TYR A 14 14.72 -3.55 19.48
N ALA A 15 16.04 -3.72 19.27
CA ALA A 15 17.01 -3.57 20.34
C ALA A 15 17.30 -2.07 20.55
N GLU A 16 17.26 -1.62 21.81
CA GLU A 16 17.71 -0.30 22.22
C GLU A 16 18.67 -0.46 23.40
N GLY A 17 19.98 -0.49 23.09
CA GLY A 17 20.99 -0.85 24.08
C GLY A 17 20.78 -2.27 24.63
N SER A 18 20.59 -2.37 25.96
CA SER A 18 20.26 -3.63 26.65
C SER A 18 18.77 -3.97 26.67
N ASN A 19 17.89 -3.05 26.28
CA ASN A 19 16.45 -3.21 26.34
C ASN A 19 15.87 -3.60 24.97
N ARG A 20 14.66 -4.18 25.00
CA ARG A 20 13.85 -4.43 23.82
C ARG A 20 12.64 -3.51 23.87
N ILE A 21 12.38 -2.79 22.78
CA ILE A 21 11.17 -1.97 22.62
C ILE A 21 10.25 -2.69 21.65
N ALA A 22 9.00 -2.87 22.02
CA ALA A 22 7.96 -3.38 21.14
C ALA A 22 7.47 -2.24 20.25
N ALA A 23 7.82 -2.25 18.96
CA ALA A 23 7.27 -1.33 17.97
C ALA A 23 5.89 -1.78 17.48
N LEU A 24 5.58 -3.07 17.56
CA LEU A 24 4.24 -3.66 17.46
C LEU A 24 4.04 -4.63 18.62
N ASP A 25 2.84 -4.60 19.18
CA ASP A 25 2.45 -5.41 20.35
C ASP A 25 1.13 -6.14 20.06
N HIS A 26 1.21 -7.44 19.73
CA HIS A 26 0.09 -8.36 19.44
C HIS A 26 -0.94 -7.81 18.42
N VAL A 27 -0.44 -7.22 17.33
CA VAL A 27 -1.28 -6.63 16.28
C VAL A 27 -2.00 -7.73 15.49
N SER A 28 -3.34 -7.63 15.46
CA SER A 28 -4.19 -8.53 14.68
C SER A 28 -5.13 -7.73 13.78
N ILE A 29 -5.18 -8.08 12.49
CA ILE A 29 -6.05 -7.46 11.49
C ILE A 29 -6.35 -8.44 10.35
N SER A 30 -7.55 -8.33 9.77
CA SER A 30 -7.92 -9.03 8.54
C SER A 30 -8.51 -8.04 7.55
N VAL A 31 -7.98 -8.04 6.33
CA VAL A 31 -8.45 -7.21 5.21
C VAL A 31 -8.84 -8.11 4.05
N GLU A 32 -10.11 -8.02 3.68
CA GLU A 32 -10.71 -8.90 2.66
C GLU A 32 -10.52 -8.32 1.24
N PRO A 33 -10.56 -9.15 0.17
CA PRO A 33 -10.57 -8.68 -1.20
C PRO A 33 -11.75 -7.74 -1.49
N GLY A 34 -11.46 -6.55 -1.99
CA GLY A 34 -12.39 -5.46 -2.21
C GLY A 34 -12.55 -4.54 -1.01
N GLU A 35 -11.79 -4.76 0.07
CA GLU A 35 -11.81 -3.92 1.26
C GLU A 35 -10.63 -2.95 1.27
N PHE A 36 -10.93 -1.68 1.55
CA PHE A 36 -9.96 -0.62 1.71
C PHE A 36 -9.95 -0.14 3.15
N VAL A 37 -8.84 -0.35 3.83
CA VAL A 37 -8.67 -0.08 5.27
C VAL A 37 -7.70 1.08 5.47
N ALA A 38 -8.06 2.02 6.35
CA ALA A 38 -7.12 3.04 6.84
C ALA A 38 -6.52 2.63 8.19
N VAL A 39 -5.25 2.95 8.39
CA VAL A 39 -4.56 2.89 9.68
C VAL A 39 -4.06 4.29 10.01
N VAL A 40 -4.61 4.88 11.07
CA VAL A 40 -4.27 6.21 11.56
C VAL A 40 -3.57 6.15 12.91
N GLY A 41 -2.90 7.19 13.30
CA GLY A 41 -2.24 7.29 14.61
C GLY A 41 -1.07 8.27 14.61
N PRO A 42 -0.56 8.65 15.79
CA PRO A 42 0.51 9.62 15.93
C PRO A 42 1.83 9.13 15.30
N SER A 43 2.77 10.06 15.10
CA SER A 43 4.13 9.71 14.69
C SER A 43 4.77 8.80 15.75
N GLY A 44 5.53 7.79 15.32
CA GLY A 44 6.17 6.82 16.22
C GLY A 44 5.26 5.70 16.73
N SER A 45 3.96 5.68 16.42
CA SER A 45 3.03 4.65 16.93
C SER A 45 3.23 3.24 16.36
N GLY A 46 4.14 3.04 15.39
CA GLY A 46 4.42 1.72 14.78
C GLY A 46 3.87 1.53 13.37
N LYS A 47 3.17 2.51 12.77
CA LYS A 47 2.53 2.38 11.45
C LYS A 47 3.46 1.93 10.32
N SER A 48 4.65 2.52 10.22
CA SER A 48 5.62 2.15 9.18
C SER A 48 6.20 0.75 9.40
N THR A 49 6.39 0.33 10.66
CA THR A 49 6.76 -1.03 11.03
C THR A 49 5.66 -2.02 10.65
N PHE A 50 4.41 -1.69 10.96
CA PHE A 50 3.23 -2.47 10.59
C PHE A 50 3.16 -2.65 9.07
N LEU A 51 3.22 -1.56 8.31
CA LEU A 51 3.15 -1.59 6.85
C LEU A 51 4.31 -2.37 6.22
N SER A 52 5.51 -2.25 6.81
CA SER A 52 6.69 -3.00 6.37
C SER A 52 6.54 -4.52 6.58
N ILE A 53 5.91 -4.93 7.68
CA ILE A 53 5.63 -6.35 7.95
C ILE A 53 4.50 -6.86 7.05
N ALA A 54 3.39 -6.11 6.93
CA ALA A 54 2.29 -6.40 6.01
C ALA A 54 2.77 -6.52 4.56
N GLY A 55 3.77 -5.70 4.19
CA GLY A 55 4.41 -5.68 2.87
C GLY A 55 5.56 -6.68 2.67
N ALA A 56 5.77 -7.59 3.61
CA ALA A 56 6.86 -8.58 3.55
C ALA A 56 8.27 -7.96 3.38
N LEU A 57 8.45 -6.69 3.77
CA LEU A 57 9.75 -5.99 3.79
C LEU A 57 10.52 -6.28 5.08
N LEU A 58 9.80 -6.54 6.16
CA LEU A 58 10.32 -6.81 7.48
C LEU A 58 9.66 -8.08 8.05
N LYS A 59 10.43 -8.92 8.71
CA LYS A 59 9.86 -10.07 9.43
C LYS A 59 9.35 -9.65 10.81
N ALA A 60 8.19 -10.17 11.19
CA ALA A 60 7.73 -10.12 12.57
C ALA A 60 8.70 -10.84 13.51
N SER A 61 8.73 -10.44 14.78
CA SER A 61 9.45 -11.18 15.82
C SER A 61 8.62 -12.36 16.31
N GLU A 62 7.29 -12.17 16.38
CA GLU A 62 6.30 -13.17 16.80
C GLU A 62 5.01 -13.00 16.02
N GLY A 63 4.14 -14.02 16.02
CA GLY A 63 2.87 -14.02 15.30
C GLY A 63 2.99 -14.49 13.85
N GLU A 64 1.89 -14.39 13.12
CA GLU A 64 1.78 -14.88 11.74
C GLU A 64 1.27 -13.79 10.79
N VAL A 65 1.80 -13.81 9.56
CA VAL A 65 1.31 -13.02 8.42
C VAL A 65 0.87 -13.97 7.33
N LYS A 66 -0.37 -13.83 6.86
CA LYS A 66 -0.92 -14.62 5.75
C LYS A 66 -1.33 -13.71 4.59
N LEU A 67 -0.89 -14.04 3.39
CA LEU A 67 -1.33 -13.45 2.13
C LEU A 67 -2.11 -14.50 1.35
N ASN A 68 -3.31 -14.17 0.95
CA ASN A 68 -4.20 -15.10 0.23
C ASN A 68 -4.33 -16.49 0.91
N GLY A 69 -4.26 -16.51 2.26
CA GLY A 69 -4.32 -17.71 3.07
C GLY A 69 -3.00 -18.49 3.18
N HIS A 70 -1.91 -18.04 2.54
CA HIS A 70 -0.58 -18.63 2.67
C HIS A 70 0.23 -17.92 3.75
N ASN A 71 0.74 -18.67 4.73
CA ASN A 71 1.61 -18.13 5.77
C ASN A 71 2.97 -17.75 5.15
N ILE A 72 3.34 -16.48 5.26
CA ILE A 72 4.61 -15.96 4.73
C ILE A 72 5.67 -15.74 5.83
N SER A 73 5.33 -15.93 7.10
CA SER A 73 6.22 -15.65 8.25
C SER A 73 7.45 -16.54 8.26
N THR A 74 7.34 -17.77 7.73
CA THR A 74 8.41 -18.78 7.70
C THR A 74 9.29 -18.71 6.45
N LEU A 75 8.90 -17.91 5.45
CA LEU A 75 9.57 -17.84 4.15
C LEU A 75 10.96 -17.20 4.25
N THR A 76 11.85 -17.62 3.36
CA THR A 76 13.17 -17.03 3.19
C THR A 76 13.11 -15.62 2.59
N ALA A 77 14.17 -14.85 2.70
CA ALA A 77 14.25 -13.52 2.10
C ALA A 77 14.04 -13.54 0.56
N LYS A 78 14.50 -14.59 -0.11
CA LYS A 78 14.33 -14.80 -1.56
C LYS A 78 12.86 -15.05 -1.93
N GLU A 79 12.17 -15.90 -1.17
CA GLU A 79 10.75 -16.19 -1.37
C GLU A 79 9.89 -14.95 -1.09
N LEU A 80 10.20 -14.21 0.00
CA LEU A 80 9.53 -12.94 0.30
C LEU A 80 9.74 -11.89 -0.82
N ALA A 81 10.91 -11.86 -1.47
CA ALA A 81 11.14 -10.96 -2.60
C ALA A 81 10.24 -11.30 -3.80
N ILE A 82 10.00 -12.59 -4.06
CA ILE A 82 9.07 -13.05 -5.10
C ILE A 82 7.62 -12.66 -4.74
N ILE A 83 7.21 -12.88 -3.50
CA ILE A 83 5.88 -12.50 -3.00
C ILE A 83 5.66 -10.99 -3.17
N ARG A 84 6.63 -10.15 -2.75
CA ARG A 84 6.53 -8.70 -2.94
C ARG A 84 6.34 -8.30 -4.40
N LEU A 85 7.09 -8.93 -5.29
CA LEU A 85 7.03 -8.61 -6.71
C LEU A 85 5.70 -9.00 -7.36
N GLN A 86 5.11 -10.11 -6.93
CA GLN A 86 3.93 -10.70 -7.57
C GLN A 86 2.60 -10.30 -6.89
N GLU A 87 2.60 -10.24 -5.55
CA GLU A 87 1.37 -10.17 -4.77
C GLU A 87 1.13 -8.80 -4.12
N ILE A 88 2.15 -7.93 -4.04
CA ILE A 88 2.06 -6.68 -3.29
C ILE A 88 2.38 -5.49 -4.18
N GLY A 89 1.44 -4.54 -4.27
CA GLY A 89 1.65 -3.22 -4.85
C GLY A 89 1.93 -2.21 -3.74
N PHE A 90 3.10 -1.58 -3.77
CA PHE A 90 3.49 -0.56 -2.80
C PHE A 90 3.37 0.84 -3.39
N ILE A 91 2.59 1.71 -2.74
CA ILE A 91 2.46 3.14 -3.04
C ILE A 91 3.09 3.89 -1.87
N MET A 92 4.14 4.64 -2.12
CA MET A 92 4.90 5.35 -1.08
C MET A 92 4.55 6.83 -1.07
N GLN A 93 4.82 7.50 0.03
CA GLN A 93 4.66 8.94 0.22
C GLN A 93 5.32 9.74 -0.90
N SER A 94 6.57 9.43 -1.22
CA SER A 94 7.26 9.94 -2.40
C SER A 94 7.07 8.96 -3.56
N SER A 95 6.76 9.47 -4.75
CA SER A 95 6.54 8.64 -5.95
C SER A 95 7.77 7.79 -6.32
N ASN A 96 8.97 8.20 -5.90
CA ASN A 96 10.24 7.49 -6.10
C ASN A 96 10.39 6.97 -7.55
N LEU A 97 10.08 7.84 -8.52
CA LEU A 97 10.26 7.52 -9.93
C LEU A 97 11.75 7.55 -10.28
N VAL A 98 12.18 6.61 -11.11
CA VAL A 98 13.56 6.57 -11.63
C VAL A 98 13.76 7.74 -12.60
N PRO A 99 14.67 8.69 -12.37
CA PRO A 99 14.71 9.97 -13.09
C PRO A 99 14.89 9.85 -14.61
N TYR A 100 15.57 8.81 -15.06
CA TYR A 100 15.92 8.57 -16.48
C TYR A 100 15.01 7.58 -17.20
N LEU A 101 13.95 7.13 -16.56
CA LEU A 101 12.92 6.28 -17.17
C LEU A 101 11.67 7.11 -17.45
N ASN A 102 11.12 6.99 -18.65
CA ASN A 102 9.83 7.59 -18.96
C ASN A 102 8.68 6.86 -18.24
N VAL A 103 7.48 7.45 -18.28
CA VAL A 103 6.28 6.93 -17.58
C VAL A 103 6.02 5.46 -17.91
N LEU A 104 6.08 5.05 -19.18
CA LEU A 104 5.86 3.66 -19.57
C LEU A 104 6.99 2.74 -19.04
N ASP A 105 8.23 3.18 -19.12
CA ASP A 105 9.38 2.39 -18.66
C ASP A 105 9.42 2.24 -17.13
N GLN A 106 8.82 3.16 -16.35
CA GLN A 106 8.64 3.00 -14.90
C GLN A 106 7.83 1.72 -14.57
N LEU A 107 6.87 1.36 -15.40
CA LEU A 107 6.07 0.15 -15.22
C LEU A 107 6.82 -1.07 -15.75
N LEU A 108 7.40 -0.94 -16.95
CA LEU A 108 8.05 -2.07 -17.62
C LEU A 108 9.30 -2.56 -16.87
N ILE A 109 9.98 -1.71 -16.09
CA ILE A 109 11.10 -2.15 -15.26
C ILE A 109 10.64 -3.19 -14.22
N VAL A 110 9.46 -3.01 -13.63
CA VAL A 110 8.89 -3.98 -12.69
C VAL A 110 8.59 -5.31 -13.37
N LYS A 111 8.06 -5.28 -14.60
CA LYS A 111 7.86 -6.49 -15.42
C LYS A 111 9.17 -7.20 -15.73
N ARG A 112 10.24 -6.45 -16.03
CA ARG A 112 11.59 -7.01 -16.27
C ARG A 112 12.14 -7.76 -15.06
N MET A 113 11.80 -7.32 -13.84
CA MET A 113 12.20 -8.03 -12.60
C MET A 113 11.52 -9.40 -12.48
N SER A 114 10.34 -9.60 -13.09
CA SER A 114 9.62 -10.87 -13.14
C SER A 114 10.06 -11.75 -14.31
N GLY A 115 10.78 -11.21 -15.30
CA GLY A 115 11.25 -11.94 -16.48
C GLY A 115 11.31 -11.09 -17.75
N LYS A 116 11.27 -11.74 -18.91
CA LYS A 116 11.30 -11.05 -20.20
C LYS A 116 9.95 -10.35 -20.46
N VAL A 117 10.00 -9.05 -20.71
CA VAL A 117 8.82 -8.24 -21.09
C VAL A 117 8.28 -8.70 -22.44
N LYS A 118 7.00 -9.06 -22.46
CA LYS A 118 6.26 -9.47 -23.65
C LYS A 118 5.47 -8.30 -24.25
N ARG A 119 4.91 -8.51 -25.43
CA ARG A 119 4.06 -7.51 -26.08
C ARG A 119 2.81 -7.20 -25.25
N GLU A 120 2.19 -8.24 -24.69
CA GLU A 120 0.99 -8.11 -23.86
C GLU A 120 1.26 -7.26 -22.59
N ASP A 121 2.48 -7.35 -22.02
CA ASP A 121 2.87 -6.53 -20.86
C ASP A 121 2.90 -5.03 -21.21
N LYS A 122 3.37 -4.70 -22.43
CA LYS A 122 3.40 -3.30 -22.91
C LYS A 122 1.99 -2.79 -23.18
N GLU A 123 1.13 -3.60 -23.80
CA GLU A 123 -0.24 -3.27 -24.07
C GLU A 123 -1.02 -3.05 -22.76
N PHE A 124 -0.83 -3.93 -21.77
CA PHE A 124 -1.42 -3.79 -20.44
C PHE A 124 -0.91 -2.53 -19.71
N ALA A 125 0.41 -2.27 -19.74
CA ALA A 125 0.99 -1.08 -19.13
C ALA A 125 0.44 0.21 -19.76
N THR A 126 0.32 0.24 -21.08
CA THR A 126 -0.24 1.39 -21.80
C THR A 126 -1.69 1.63 -21.42
N LYS A 127 -2.52 0.58 -21.44
CA LYS A 127 -3.93 0.64 -21.06
C LYS A 127 -4.10 1.12 -19.62
N LEU A 128 -3.32 0.58 -18.69
CA LEU A 128 -3.35 1.00 -17.28
C LEU A 128 -3.01 2.48 -17.11
N LEU A 129 -2.00 2.98 -17.85
CA LEU A 129 -1.64 4.40 -17.83
C LEU A 129 -2.73 5.28 -18.45
N GLU A 130 -3.40 4.82 -19.49
CA GLU A 130 -4.56 5.52 -20.10
C GLU A 130 -5.73 5.61 -19.11
N GLU A 131 -6.08 4.51 -18.43
CA GLU A 131 -7.12 4.45 -17.39
C GLU A 131 -6.81 5.45 -16.24
N LEU A 132 -5.52 5.66 -15.94
CA LEU A 132 -5.07 6.60 -14.92
C LEU A 132 -4.84 8.04 -15.46
N GLY A 133 -5.28 8.34 -16.68
CA GLY A 133 -5.20 9.67 -17.29
C GLY A 133 -3.77 10.09 -17.68
N LEU A 134 -2.89 9.12 -17.97
CA LEU A 134 -1.49 9.35 -18.35
C LEU A 134 -1.19 8.96 -19.81
N GLY A 135 -2.21 8.71 -20.64
CA GLY A 135 -2.05 8.27 -22.02
C GLY A 135 -1.21 9.20 -22.89
N SER A 136 -1.33 10.52 -22.68
CA SER A 136 -0.51 11.54 -23.40
C SER A 136 0.91 11.69 -22.86
N LYS A 137 1.23 11.04 -21.71
CA LYS A 137 2.49 11.19 -20.97
C LYS A 137 3.42 9.96 -21.01
N LEU A 138 3.09 8.95 -21.81
CA LEU A 138 3.82 7.67 -21.84
C LEU A 138 5.34 7.82 -22.03
N LYS A 139 5.76 8.81 -22.80
CA LYS A 139 7.17 9.10 -23.10
C LYS A 139 7.79 10.19 -22.25
N SER A 140 7.01 10.86 -21.40
CA SER A 140 7.50 11.94 -20.54
C SER A 140 8.41 11.40 -19.44
N LEU A 141 9.46 12.18 -19.12
CA LEU A 141 10.34 11.92 -17.98
C LEU A 141 9.71 12.46 -16.67
N PRO A 142 10.15 11.97 -15.51
CA PRO A 142 9.60 12.43 -14.24
C PRO A 142 9.67 13.95 -14.02
N GLU A 143 10.67 14.62 -14.51
CA GLU A 143 10.84 16.08 -14.39
C GLU A 143 9.75 16.87 -15.14
N GLU A 144 9.17 16.28 -16.20
CA GLU A 144 8.11 16.89 -17.01
C GLU A 144 6.71 16.66 -16.43
N LEU A 145 6.60 15.92 -15.31
CA LEU A 145 5.34 15.55 -14.67
C LEU A 145 5.01 16.46 -13.49
N SER A 146 3.74 16.83 -13.37
CA SER A 146 3.19 17.42 -12.14
C SER A 146 3.25 16.42 -10.98
N GLY A 147 3.13 16.90 -9.73
CA GLY A 147 3.10 16.05 -8.55
C GLY A 147 2.02 14.96 -8.62
N GLY A 148 0.81 15.31 -9.08
CA GLY A 148 -0.27 14.35 -9.26
C GLY A 148 0.00 13.32 -10.36
N GLU A 149 0.63 13.71 -11.49
CA GLU A 149 1.02 12.77 -12.55
C GLU A 149 2.12 11.81 -12.06
N LYS A 150 3.09 12.30 -11.27
CA LYS A 150 4.09 11.45 -10.62
C LYS A 150 3.44 10.41 -9.71
N GLN A 151 2.47 10.84 -8.90
CA GLN A 151 1.79 9.93 -7.98
C GLN A 151 0.92 8.91 -8.72
N ARG A 152 0.17 9.33 -9.76
CA ARG A 152 -0.57 8.38 -10.62
C ARG A 152 0.35 7.38 -11.33
N THR A 153 1.54 7.82 -11.76
CA THR A 153 2.56 6.92 -12.32
C THR A 153 3.04 5.89 -11.28
N ALA A 154 3.24 6.31 -10.01
CA ALA A 154 3.61 5.40 -8.93
C ALA A 154 2.49 4.40 -8.61
N ILE A 155 1.22 4.82 -8.65
CA ILE A 155 0.05 3.93 -8.52
C ILE A 155 0.02 2.92 -9.66
N ALA A 156 0.16 3.36 -10.91
CA ALA A 156 0.23 2.48 -12.06
C ALA A 156 1.35 1.44 -11.92
N ARG A 157 2.53 1.89 -11.46
CA ARG A 157 3.68 1.01 -11.20
C ARG A 157 3.37 -0.01 -10.11
N ALA A 158 2.66 0.36 -9.07
CA ALA A 158 2.24 -0.58 -8.02
C ALA A 158 1.26 -1.64 -8.53
N LEU A 159 0.44 -1.30 -9.53
CA LEU A 159 -0.61 -2.17 -10.08
C LEU A 159 -0.15 -3.05 -11.26
N ILE A 160 1.03 -2.80 -11.85
CA ILE A 160 1.45 -3.44 -13.12
C ILE A 160 1.51 -4.97 -13.07
N ASN A 161 1.86 -5.56 -11.94
CA ASN A 161 1.86 -7.02 -11.75
C ASN A 161 0.51 -7.58 -11.30
N ASN A 162 -0.54 -6.76 -11.34
CA ASN A 162 -1.88 -7.15 -10.88
C ASN A 162 -1.87 -7.74 -9.45
N PRO A 163 -1.25 -7.07 -8.47
CA PRO A 163 -1.11 -7.59 -7.11
C PRO A 163 -2.47 -7.83 -6.46
N ASN A 164 -2.53 -8.73 -5.49
CA ASN A 164 -3.73 -8.96 -4.69
C ASN A 164 -3.85 -7.99 -3.50
N ILE A 165 -2.71 -7.45 -3.07
CA ILE A 165 -2.61 -6.53 -1.91
C ILE A 165 -2.05 -5.19 -2.37
N ILE A 166 -2.68 -4.10 -1.94
CA ILE A 166 -2.17 -2.72 -2.14
C ILE A 166 -1.85 -2.14 -0.77
N LEU A 167 -0.63 -1.66 -0.61
CA LEU A 167 -0.18 -0.99 0.60
C LEU A 167 0.23 0.45 0.25
N ALA A 168 -0.39 1.43 0.89
CA ALA A 168 -0.13 2.84 0.67
C ALA A 168 0.39 3.50 1.94
N ASP A 169 1.59 4.04 1.88
CA ASP A 169 2.22 4.78 2.98
C ASP A 169 2.14 6.28 2.67
N GLU A 170 1.24 6.98 3.38
CA GLU A 170 1.02 8.42 3.24
C GLU A 170 0.90 8.89 1.76
N PRO A 171 0.04 8.29 0.93
CA PRO A 171 0.06 8.48 -0.52
C PRO A 171 -0.28 9.91 -0.97
N THR A 172 -0.73 10.75 -0.04
CA THR A 172 -1.22 12.12 -0.30
C THR A 172 -0.38 13.22 0.34
N ALA A 173 0.63 12.88 1.16
CA ALA A 173 1.35 13.84 2.00
C ALA A 173 2.03 15.01 1.24
N SER A 174 2.33 14.85 -0.05
CA SER A 174 2.93 15.89 -0.90
C SER A 174 1.95 16.56 -1.87
N LEU A 175 0.64 16.33 -1.71
CA LEU A 175 -0.40 16.77 -2.62
C LEU A 175 -1.30 17.85 -1.97
N ASP A 176 -1.81 18.75 -2.80
CA ASP A 176 -2.90 19.64 -2.38
C ASP A 176 -4.20 18.84 -2.16
N THR A 177 -5.15 19.42 -1.46
CA THR A 177 -6.41 18.76 -1.06
C THR A 177 -7.14 18.13 -2.24
N LYS A 178 -7.29 18.84 -3.37
CA LYS A 178 -8.01 18.34 -4.54
C LYS A 178 -7.33 17.09 -5.11
N ARG A 179 -6.00 17.15 -5.29
CA ARG A 179 -5.21 16.02 -5.82
C ARG A 179 -5.15 14.84 -4.84
N ALA A 180 -5.17 15.12 -3.53
CA ALA A 180 -5.26 14.08 -2.51
C ALA A 180 -6.53 13.26 -2.66
N HIS A 181 -7.70 13.91 -2.78
CA HIS A 181 -8.99 13.25 -3.04
C HIS A 181 -8.97 12.45 -4.35
N GLU A 182 -8.44 13.04 -5.44
CA GLU A 182 -8.32 12.34 -6.73
C GLU A 182 -7.50 11.04 -6.62
N VAL A 183 -6.37 11.08 -5.91
CA VAL A 183 -5.48 9.93 -5.72
C VAL A 183 -6.12 8.84 -4.87
N VAL A 184 -6.72 9.20 -3.73
CA VAL A 184 -7.32 8.18 -2.83
C VAL A 184 -8.59 7.59 -3.44
N SER A 185 -9.42 8.42 -4.09
CA SER A 185 -10.58 7.93 -4.86
C SER A 185 -10.16 6.91 -5.93
N LEU A 186 -9.07 7.19 -6.64
CA LEU A 186 -8.51 6.28 -7.65
C LEU A 186 -8.07 4.95 -7.03
N ILE A 187 -7.35 4.99 -5.90
CA ILE A 187 -6.96 3.76 -5.17
C ILE A 187 -8.20 2.99 -4.75
N ALA A 188 -9.20 3.66 -4.17
CA ALA A 188 -10.45 3.02 -3.74
C ALA A 188 -11.19 2.36 -4.92
N GLN A 189 -11.25 3.03 -6.08
CA GLN A 189 -11.86 2.48 -7.30
C GLN A 189 -11.12 1.22 -7.78
N GLU A 190 -9.79 1.24 -7.82
CA GLU A 190 -8.97 0.08 -8.19
C GLU A 190 -9.15 -1.10 -7.22
N VAL A 191 -9.22 -0.81 -5.91
CA VAL A 191 -9.50 -1.81 -4.88
C VAL A 191 -10.85 -2.49 -5.12
N LYS A 192 -11.91 -1.71 -5.33
CA LYS A 192 -13.27 -2.23 -5.52
C LYS A 192 -13.43 -2.98 -6.85
N SER A 193 -13.02 -2.34 -7.96
CA SER A 193 -13.22 -2.88 -9.31
C SER A 193 -12.43 -4.16 -9.56
N ARG A 194 -11.22 -4.25 -9.01
CA ARG A 194 -10.32 -5.41 -9.18
C ARG A 194 -10.32 -6.35 -7.98
N ARG A 195 -11.18 -6.10 -6.97
CA ARG A 195 -11.29 -6.91 -5.75
C ARG A 195 -9.95 -7.12 -5.05
N LYS A 196 -9.16 -6.04 -4.86
CA LYS A 196 -7.90 -6.06 -4.12
C LYS A 196 -8.16 -5.85 -2.63
N ALA A 197 -7.31 -6.37 -1.76
CA ALA A 197 -7.26 -5.94 -0.37
C ALA A 197 -6.29 -4.75 -0.26
N ALA A 198 -6.68 -3.68 0.43
CA ALA A 198 -5.79 -2.53 0.55
C ALA A 198 -5.73 -1.97 1.97
N ILE A 199 -4.52 -1.51 2.33
CA ILE A 199 -4.26 -0.76 3.55
C ILE A 199 -3.60 0.56 3.18
N MET A 200 -4.13 1.65 3.71
CA MET A 200 -3.54 2.98 3.65
C MET A 200 -3.15 3.43 5.06
N VAL A 201 -1.90 3.77 5.25
CA VAL A 201 -1.46 4.53 6.43
C VAL A 201 -1.59 6.00 6.08
N THR A 202 -2.26 6.78 6.92
CA THR A 202 -2.40 8.22 6.73
C THR A 202 -2.63 8.95 8.05
N HIS A 203 -2.24 10.22 8.11
CA HIS A 203 -2.65 11.17 9.14
C HIS A 203 -3.70 12.17 8.63
N ASP A 204 -4.09 12.07 7.34
CA ASP A 204 -5.10 12.94 6.73
C ASP A 204 -6.50 12.31 6.89
N GLU A 205 -7.24 12.77 7.90
CA GLU A 205 -8.58 12.26 8.22
C GLU A 205 -9.60 12.49 7.11
N ARG A 206 -9.37 13.48 6.22
CA ARG A 206 -10.25 13.73 5.07
C ARG A 206 -10.31 12.56 4.10
N MET A 207 -9.28 11.73 4.09
CA MET A 207 -9.19 10.58 3.19
C MET A 207 -9.93 9.34 3.73
N LEU A 208 -10.38 9.36 4.98
CA LEU A 208 -11.04 8.22 5.63
C LEU A 208 -12.39 7.89 5.02
N GLU A 209 -13.07 8.88 4.40
CA GLU A 209 -14.34 8.67 3.71
C GLU A 209 -14.28 7.63 2.57
N TYR A 210 -13.09 7.37 2.03
CA TYR A 210 -12.87 6.37 0.97
C TYR A 210 -12.66 4.95 1.51
N CYS A 211 -12.51 4.79 2.85
CA CYS A 211 -12.15 3.53 3.48
C CYS A 211 -13.38 2.81 4.06
N ASP A 212 -13.35 1.48 4.01
CA ASP A 212 -14.42 0.65 4.59
C ASP A 212 -14.30 0.50 6.10
N LYS A 213 -13.06 0.53 6.62
CA LYS A 213 -12.72 0.46 8.04
C LYS A 213 -11.58 1.40 8.38
N VAL A 214 -11.59 1.91 9.58
CA VAL A 214 -10.51 2.71 10.15
C VAL A 214 -10.00 2.03 11.41
N TYR A 215 -8.70 1.79 11.45
CA TYR A 215 -7.99 1.33 12.63
C TYR A 215 -7.13 2.45 13.19
N ARG A 216 -7.02 2.51 14.51
CA ARG A 216 -6.11 3.41 15.21
C ARG A 216 -4.93 2.62 15.75
N MET A 217 -3.74 3.12 15.51
CA MET A 217 -2.49 2.57 16.04
C MET A 217 -1.90 3.53 17.07
N GLU A 218 -1.72 3.05 18.29
CA GLU A 218 -1.15 3.77 19.43
C GLU A 218 -0.19 2.84 20.18
N ASP A 219 1.04 3.30 20.43
CA ASP A 219 2.07 2.57 21.18
C ASP A 219 2.23 1.10 20.73
N GLY A 220 2.25 0.89 19.42
CA GLY A 220 2.40 -0.43 18.81
C GLY A 220 1.14 -1.31 18.82
N LYS A 221 0.03 -0.84 19.36
CA LYS A 221 -1.25 -1.59 19.42
C LYS A 221 -2.21 -1.08 18.36
N LEU A 222 -2.99 -2.00 17.81
CA LEU A 222 -3.98 -1.71 16.77
C LEU A 222 -5.39 -1.97 17.30
N SER A 223 -6.27 -0.99 17.18
CA SER A 223 -7.70 -1.12 17.55
C SER A 223 -8.59 -0.65 16.40
N LEU A 224 -9.74 -1.32 16.22
CA LEU A 224 -10.75 -0.88 15.26
C LEU A 224 -11.42 0.39 15.81
N ALA A 225 -11.29 1.51 15.10
CA ALA A 225 -11.91 2.78 15.47
C ALA A 225 -13.32 2.90 14.90
N GLU A 226 -13.47 2.55 13.59
CA GLU A 226 -14.75 2.67 12.89
C GLU A 226 -14.88 1.63 11.77
N SER A 227 -16.14 1.33 11.41
CA SER A 227 -16.50 0.53 10.25
C SER A 227 -17.60 1.26 9.48
N SER A 228 -17.49 1.35 8.18
CA SER A 228 -18.34 2.14 7.26
C SER A 228 -19.85 1.76 7.24
N ARG A 229 -20.28 0.86 8.10
CA ARG A 229 -21.72 0.54 8.25
C ARG A 229 -22.54 1.64 8.92
N SER A 230 -21.93 2.71 9.43
CA SER A 230 -22.60 3.78 10.18
C SER A 230 -22.48 5.21 9.62
N GLY A 231 -21.88 5.43 8.46
CA GLY A 231 -22.04 6.67 7.67
C GLY A 231 -21.72 8.05 8.32
N VAL A 232 -21.16 8.07 9.52
CA VAL A 232 -20.80 9.30 10.23
C VAL A 232 -19.42 9.11 10.87
N TYR A 233 -18.42 9.82 10.35
CA TYR A 233 -17.11 9.90 10.99
C TYR A 233 -17.16 10.96 12.09
N PRO A 234 -16.96 10.63 13.37
CA PRO A 234 -16.83 11.65 14.40
C PRO A 234 -15.56 12.47 14.13
N SER A 235 -15.68 13.79 14.16
CA SER A 235 -14.54 14.69 14.14
C SER A 235 -13.67 14.41 15.37
N PHE A 236 -12.49 13.86 15.17
CA PHE A 236 -11.51 13.68 16.25
C PHE A 236 -10.98 15.07 16.64
N VAL A 237 -11.25 15.45 17.89
CA VAL A 237 -10.61 16.62 18.51
C VAL A 237 -9.16 16.22 18.82
N LEU A 238 -8.21 17.01 18.33
CA LEU A 238 -6.77 16.89 18.59
C LEU A 238 -6.46 17.15 20.07
#